data_b9b62b3883ea947de9b012695dd2df37
#
_entry.id   b9b62b3883ea947de9b012695dd2df37
#
_cell.length_a   1.000
_cell.length_b   1.000
_cell.length_c   1.000
_cell.angle_alpha   90.00
_cell.angle_beta   90.00
_cell.angle_gamma   90.00
#
_symmetry.space_group_name_H-M   'P 1'
#
loop_
_entity.id
_entity.type
_entity.pdbx_description
1 polymer ?
#
loop_
_entity_poly.entity_id
_entity_poly.type
_entity_poly.pdbx_seq_one_letter_code
_entity_poly.pdbx_strand_id
1 'polypeptide(L)'
;MTGRLEGSAIVVTGGAAGLGLAYARRFVREGACVFLADIVDPAPAVAGLDAGDRAAGCRVDVASSASVEEMVAAAQRRLGRIDVLVNNAAVFATLTPKPFETIPEEEWDRVMAVNVRGMWNCVKAVAPHMRARKRGRIVNVASAIVAKGTPYLLHYVASKGAVIAMTRALARELGDDGIAVNAVAPGLILSDTVRANPAVTGFQSATVLQSRAFKRDGLPEDVEGAVVFLASSESAFMTGQTLVVDGGSVFV
;
A
#
# COMPACT_ATOMS: atom_id res chain seq x y z
N MET A 1 -24.54 -11.53 6.63
CA MET A 1 -23.52 -10.87 7.49
C MET A 1 -23.09 -9.59 6.79
N THR A 2 -23.13 -8.46 7.47
CA THR A 2 -22.57 -7.19 6.96
C THR A 2 -21.06 -7.32 6.81
N GLY A 3 -20.49 -6.75 5.74
CA GLY A 3 -19.04 -6.78 5.50
C GLY A 3 -18.27 -6.03 6.60
N ARG A 4 -17.02 -6.40 6.83
CA ARG A 4 -16.14 -5.79 7.87
C ARG A 4 -15.85 -4.31 7.64
N LEU A 5 -16.06 -3.81 6.41
CA LEU A 5 -15.80 -2.45 5.98
C LEU A 5 -17.06 -1.75 5.46
N GLU A 6 -18.23 -2.23 5.87
CA GLU A 6 -19.53 -1.71 5.40
C GLU A 6 -19.60 -0.19 5.50
N GLY A 7 -19.89 0.47 4.38
CA GLY A 7 -19.98 1.92 4.27
C GLY A 7 -18.69 2.71 4.47
N SER A 8 -17.53 2.05 4.66
CA SER A 8 -16.24 2.74 4.80
C SER A 8 -15.80 3.36 3.48
N ALA A 9 -15.29 4.58 3.53
CA ALA A 9 -14.74 5.32 2.39
C ALA A 9 -13.20 5.16 2.35
N ILE A 10 -12.69 4.45 1.34
CA ILE A 10 -11.29 4.01 1.29
C ILE A 10 -10.62 4.54 0.03
N VAL A 11 -9.48 5.22 0.19
CA VAL A 11 -8.59 5.61 -0.90
C VAL A 11 -7.43 4.60 -0.99
N VAL A 12 -7.16 4.10 -2.19
CA VAL A 12 -6.04 3.18 -2.47
C VAL A 12 -5.14 3.80 -3.52
N THR A 13 -3.90 4.11 -3.16
CA THR A 13 -2.88 4.59 -4.12
C THR A 13 -2.20 3.40 -4.80
N GLY A 14 -1.82 3.54 -6.09
CA GLY A 14 -1.38 2.40 -6.90
C GLY A 14 -2.50 1.36 -7.06
N GLY A 15 -3.74 1.84 -7.22
CA GLY A 15 -4.95 1.02 -7.19
C GLY A 15 -5.37 0.43 -8.54
N ALA A 16 -4.73 0.79 -9.65
CA ALA A 16 -5.13 0.35 -10.97
C ALA A 16 -4.67 -1.09 -11.33
N ALA A 17 -3.71 -1.64 -10.59
CA ALA A 17 -3.15 -2.96 -10.88
C ALA A 17 -2.58 -3.63 -9.61
N GLY A 18 -2.11 -4.86 -9.75
CA GLY A 18 -1.34 -5.59 -8.74
C GLY A 18 -2.05 -5.70 -7.38
N LEU A 19 -1.29 -5.51 -6.30
CA LEU A 19 -1.83 -5.60 -4.93
C LEU A 19 -2.86 -4.52 -4.63
N GLY A 20 -2.68 -3.29 -5.13
CA GLY A 20 -3.65 -2.21 -4.89
C GLY A 20 -5.03 -2.54 -5.44
N LEU A 21 -5.11 -3.09 -6.65
CA LEU A 21 -6.36 -3.55 -7.24
C LEU A 21 -6.95 -4.76 -6.49
N ALA A 22 -6.11 -5.69 -6.04
CA ALA A 22 -6.56 -6.83 -5.25
C ALA A 22 -7.18 -6.36 -3.91
N TYR A 23 -6.55 -5.43 -3.21
CA TYR A 23 -7.11 -4.81 -2.01
C TYR A 23 -8.45 -4.12 -2.28
N ALA A 24 -8.54 -3.35 -3.37
CA ALA A 24 -9.78 -2.66 -3.74
C ALA A 24 -10.94 -3.64 -4.00
N ARG A 25 -10.68 -4.74 -4.73
CA ARG A 25 -11.66 -5.81 -4.95
C ARG A 25 -12.12 -6.42 -3.62
N ARG A 26 -11.19 -6.66 -2.71
CA ARG A 26 -11.53 -7.18 -1.40
C ARG A 26 -12.34 -6.17 -0.57
N PHE A 27 -12.00 -4.91 -0.59
CA PHE A 27 -12.73 -3.87 0.14
C PHE A 27 -14.17 -3.73 -0.37
N VAL A 28 -14.39 -3.79 -1.68
CA VAL A 28 -15.74 -3.79 -2.27
C VAL A 28 -16.56 -4.98 -1.79
N ARG A 29 -15.95 -6.18 -1.72
CA ARG A 29 -16.61 -7.39 -1.18
C ARG A 29 -16.95 -7.26 0.32
N GLU A 30 -16.17 -6.48 1.06
CA GLU A 30 -16.42 -6.17 2.48
C GLU A 30 -17.37 -4.98 2.70
N GLY A 31 -18.02 -4.46 1.63
CA GLY A 31 -19.03 -3.41 1.71
C GLY A 31 -18.50 -1.98 1.63
N ALA A 32 -17.22 -1.77 1.35
CA ALA A 32 -16.62 -0.43 1.27
C ALA A 32 -16.97 0.29 -0.04
N CYS A 33 -16.91 1.64 0.03
CA CYS A 33 -16.77 2.51 -1.13
C CYS A 33 -15.27 2.78 -1.36
N VAL A 34 -14.78 2.59 -2.59
CA VAL A 34 -13.35 2.70 -2.90
C VAL A 34 -13.06 3.81 -3.92
N PHE A 35 -11.93 4.49 -3.73
CA PHE A 35 -11.40 5.45 -4.69
C PHE A 35 -9.99 5.02 -5.09
N LEU A 36 -9.83 4.64 -6.37
CA LEU A 36 -8.55 4.20 -6.92
C LEU A 36 -7.75 5.40 -7.43
N ALA A 37 -6.54 5.55 -6.96
CA ALA A 37 -5.64 6.61 -7.37
C ALA A 37 -4.35 5.98 -7.93
N ASP A 38 -3.99 6.29 -9.18
CA ASP A 38 -2.83 5.68 -9.84
C ASP A 38 -2.18 6.65 -10.84
N ILE A 39 -0.92 6.40 -11.19
CA ILE A 39 -0.22 7.17 -12.23
C ILE A 39 -0.79 6.86 -13.62
N VAL A 40 -1.35 5.68 -13.83
CA VAL A 40 -2.10 5.31 -15.02
C VAL A 40 -3.59 5.59 -14.81
N ASP A 41 -4.36 5.63 -15.90
CA ASP A 41 -5.81 5.80 -15.81
C ASP A 41 -6.46 4.63 -15.06
N PRO A 42 -7.12 4.84 -13.92
CA PRO A 42 -7.76 3.77 -13.17
C PRO A 42 -9.15 3.40 -13.70
N ALA A 43 -9.70 4.08 -14.71
CA ALA A 43 -11.07 3.84 -15.19
C ALA A 43 -11.33 2.38 -15.59
N PRO A 44 -10.43 1.66 -16.29
CA PRO A 44 -10.64 0.24 -16.58
C PRO A 44 -10.68 -0.63 -15.31
N ALA A 45 -9.83 -0.32 -14.32
CA ALA A 45 -9.81 -1.04 -13.06
C ALA A 45 -11.09 -0.78 -12.25
N VAL A 46 -11.56 0.46 -12.20
CA VAL A 46 -12.83 0.85 -11.54
C VAL A 46 -13.99 0.08 -12.16
N ALA A 47 -14.10 0.06 -13.51
CA ALA A 47 -15.13 -0.70 -14.21
C ALA A 47 -15.07 -2.21 -13.88
N GLY A 48 -13.86 -2.78 -13.80
CA GLY A 48 -13.63 -4.19 -13.46
C GLY A 48 -13.91 -4.58 -12.00
N LEU A 49 -14.23 -3.61 -11.13
CA LEU A 49 -14.68 -3.89 -9.76
C LEU A 49 -16.16 -4.28 -9.68
N ASP A 50 -16.94 -3.96 -10.71
CA ASP A 50 -18.41 -4.19 -10.78
C ASP A 50 -19.13 -3.69 -9.49
N ALA A 51 -18.73 -2.53 -9.02
CA ALA A 51 -19.20 -1.98 -7.74
C ALA A 51 -20.18 -0.81 -7.91
N GLY A 52 -20.52 -0.44 -9.16
CA GLY A 52 -21.37 0.69 -9.47
C GLY A 52 -20.87 1.97 -8.82
N ASP A 53 -21.76 2.70 -8.16
CA ASP A 53 -21.44 3.94 -7.47
C ASP A 53 -20.48 3.82 -6.28
N ARG A 54 -20.18 2.61 -5.82
CA ARG A 54 -19.22 2.39 -4.73
C ARG A 54 -17.75 2.40 -5.17
N ALA A 55 -17.48 2.54 -6.46
CA ALA A 55 -16.12 2.65 -6.99
C ALA A 55 -15.94 3.90 -7.83
N ALA A 56 -14.81 4.55 -7.68
CA ALA A 56 -14.36 5.67 -8.51
C ALA A 56 -12.85 5.75 -8.51
N GLY A 57 -12.27 6.67 -9.28
CA GLY A 57 -10.83 6.88 -9.25
C GLY A 57 -10.39 8.06 -10.09
N CYS A 58 -9.12 8.42 -9.96
CA CYS A 58 -8.46 9.42 -10.81
C CYS A 58 -6.99 9.09 -11.01
N ARG A 59 -6.38 9.73 -12.00
CA ARG A 59 -4.92 9.72 -12.15
C ARG A 59 -4.29 10.56 -11.04
N VAL A 60 -3.16 10.09 -10.52
CA VAL A 60 -2.35 10.81 -9.54
C VAL A 60 -0.87 10.44 -9.70
N ASP A 61 -0.01 11.43 -9.64
CA ASP A 61 1.40 11.24 -9.32
C ASP A 61 1.60 11.52 -7.83
N VAL A 62 1.80 10.47 -7.03
CA VAL A 62 2.00 10.63 -5.58
C VAL A 62 3.28 11.41 -5.25
N ALA A 63 4.27 11.45 -6.14
CA ALA A 63 5.47 12.24 -5.95
C ALA A 63 5.23 13.76 -6.07
N SER A 64 4.08 14.18 -6.65
CA SER A 64 3.63 15.57 -6.77
C SER A 64 2.61 15.91 -5.69
N SER A 65 2.94 16.86 -4.81
CA SER A 65 2.02 17.34 -3.75
C SER A 65 0.73 17.91 -4.34
N ALA A 66 0.81 18.71 -5.40
CA ALA A 66 -0.36 19.29 -6.06
C ALA A 66 -1.29 18.21 -6.63
N SER A 67 -0.72 17.19 -7.31
CA SER A 67 -1.50 16.07 -7.84
C SER A 67 -2.21 15.28 -6.72
N VAL A 68 -1.55 15.12 -5.56
CA VAL A 68 -2.16 14.45 -4.40
C VAL A 68 -3.29 15.29 -3.79
N GLU A 69 -3.14 16.60 -3.71
CA GLU A 69 -4.19 17.50 -3.21
C GLU A 69 -5.44 17.44 -4.10
N GLU A 70 -5.27 17.44 -5.42
CA GLU A 70 -6.36 17.24 -6.40
C GLU A 70 -7.06 15.89 -6.23
N MET A 71 -6.29 14.82 -6.04
CA MET A 71 -6.79 13.48 -5.77
C MET A 71 -7.62 13.44 -4.49
N VAL A 72 -7.13 14.01 -3.39
CA VAL A 72 -7.88 14.06 -2.11
C VAL A 72 -9.17 14.84 -2.28
N ALA A 73 -9.15 16.00 -2.95
CA ALA A 73 -10.35 16.77 -3.23
C ALA A 73 -11.36 15.99 -4.08
N ALA A 74 -10.90 15.24 -5.09
CA ALA A 74 -11.75 14.37 -5.92
C ALA A 74 -12.36 13.23 -5.10
N ALA A 75 -11.56 12.55 -4.26
CA ALA A 75 -12.03 11.51 -3.36
C ALA A 75 -13.07 12.02 -2.37
N GLN A 76 -12.84 13.20 -1.77
CA GLN A 76 -13.81 13.86 -0.87
C GLN A 76 -15.14 14.17 -1.57
N ARG A 77 -15.10 14.74 -2.77
CA ARG A 77 -16.32 15.00 -3.55
C ARG A 77 -17.10 13.73 -3.86
N ARG A 78 -16.41 12.65 -4.17
CA ARG A 78 -17.05 11.40 -4.61
C ARG A 78 -17.54 10.53 -3.47
N LEU A 79 -16.77 10.44 -2.38
CA LEU A 79 -17.05 9.57 -1.24
C LEU A 79 -17.69 10.31 -0.05
N GLY A 80 -17.67 11.65 -0.04
CA GLY A 80 -18.13 12.48 1.07
C GLY A 80 -17.14 12.57 2.24
N ARG A 81 -16.27 11.57 2.41
CA ARG A 81 -15.23 11.49 3.45
C ARG A 81 -14.13 10.51 3.03
N ILE A 82 -13.06 10.46 3.80
CA ILE A 82 -12.01 9.44 3.69
C ILE A 82 -11.83 8.80 5.08
N ASP A 83 -12.25 7.57 5.25
CA ASP A 83 -12.10 6.80 6.50
C ASP A 83 -10.77 6.07 6.56
N VAL A 84 -10.31 5.58 5.40
CA VAL A 84 -9.08 4.81 5.28
C VAL A 84 -8.24 5.30 4.10
N LEU A 85 -6.95 5.47 4.33
CA LEU A 85 -5.94 5.66 3.29
C LEU A 85 -5.04 4.43 3.23
N VAL A 86 -4.95 3.78 2.07
CA VAL A 86 -3.98 2.71 1.81
C VAL A 86 -2.88 3.26 0.90
N ASN A 87 -1.70 3.50 1.46
CA ASN A 87 -0.50 3.91 0.74
C ASN A 87 0.19 2.66 0.16
N ASN A 88 -0.24 2.29 -1.05
CA ASN A 88 0.28 1.13 -1.77
C ASN A 88 1.15 1.51 -2.98
N ALA A 89 0.96 2.69 -3.57
CA ALA A 89 1.77 3.14 -4.71
C ALA A 89 3.28 3.01 -4.43
N ALA A 90 3.98 2.31 -5.30
CA ALA A 90 5.41 2.08 -5.16
C ALA A 90 6.08 1.73 -6.50
N VAL A 91 7.32 2.11 -6.64
CA VAL A 91 8.23 1.58 -7.66
C VAL A 91 8.83 0.29 -7.11
N PHE A 92 8.46 -0.84 -7.69
CA PHE A 92 8.99 -2.17 -7.38
C PHE A 92 8.96 -3.09 -8.61
N ALA A 93 7.80 -3.33 -9.19
CA ALA A 93 7.61 -4.32 -10.26
C ALA A 93 8.42 -4.01 -11.55
N THR A 94 8.91 -2.78 -11.70
CA THR A 94 9.74 -2.35 -12.84
C THR A 94 11.24 -2.33 -12.51
N LEU A 95 11.63 -2.66 -11.27
CA LEU A 95 13.04 -2.68 -10.88
C LEU A 95 13.72 -3.96 -11.35
N THR A 96 14.99 -3.82 -11.72
CA THR A 96 15.88 -4.96 -12.00
C THR A 96 16.90 -5.04 -10.88
N PRO A 97 17.02 -6.22 -10.19
CA PRO A 97 18.06 -6.42 -9.19
C PRO A 97 19.45 -6.19 -9.77
N LYS A 98 20.27 -5.38 -9.06
CA LYS A 98 21.63 -5.02 -9.50
C LYS A 98 22.53 -4.70 -8.30
N PRO A 99 23.87 -4.82 -8.43
CA PRO A 99 24.82 -4.39 -7.40
C PRO A 99 24.57 -2.92 -7.03
N PHE A 100 24.76 -2.59 -5.75
CA PHE A 100 24.41 -1.25 -5.25
C PHE A 100 25.21 -0.13 -5.93
N GLU A 101 26.44 -0.41 -6.33
CA GLU A 101 27.32 0.56 -7.01
C GLU A 101 26.85 0.92 -8.42
N THR A 102 25.94 0.09 -8.99
CA THR A 102 25.44 0.26 -10.37
C THR A 102 24.02 0.83 -10.41
N ILE A 103 23.45 1.17 -9.26
CA ILE A 103 22.13 1.83 -9.20
C ILE A 103 22.28 3.25 -9.72
N PRO A 104 21.57 3.64 -10.82
CA PRO A 104 21.59 5.01 -11.31
C PRO A 104 20.95 5.97 -10.28
N GLU A 105 21.48 7.19 -10.15
CA GLU A 105 20.94 8.19 -9.23
C GLU A 105 19.48 8.52 -9.55
N GLU A 106 19.11 8.58 -10.82
CA GLU A 106 17.72 8.82 -11.25
C GLU A 106 16.77 7.70 -10.84
N GLU A 107 17.24 6.44 -10.83
CA GLU A 107 16.44 5.31 -10.35
C GLU A 107 16.28 5.37 -8.84
N TRP A 108 17.36 5.69 -8.12
CA TRP A 108 17.33 5.93 -6.68
C TRP A 108 16.35 7.04 -6.32
N ASP A 109 16.47 8.20 -6.95
CA ASP A 109 15.63 9.36 -6.69
C ASP A 109 14.15 9.06 -6.98
N ARG A 110 13.87 8.37 -8.08
CA ARG A 110 12.51 7.94 -8.42
C ARG A 110 11.92 7.03 -7.36
N VAL A 111 12.68 6.04 -6.87
CA VAL A 111 12.23 5.14 -5.82
C VAL A 111 11.93 5.91 -4.53
N MET A 112 12.81 6.81 -4.11
CA MET A 112 12.60 7.63 -2.92
C MET A 112 11.45 8.63 -3.08
N ALA A 113 11.32 9.24 -4.25
CA ALA A 113 10.25 10.18 -4.55
C ALA A 113 8.86 9.53 -4.46
N VAL A 114 8.70 8.33 -5.04
CA VAL A 114 7.40 7.63 -5.06
C VAL A 114 7.15 6.93 -3.72
N ASN A 115 8.08 6.08 -3.27
CA ASN A 115 7.83 5.17 -2.15
C ASN A 115 7.86 5.87 -0.79
N VAL A 116 8.60 6.97 -0.65
CA VAL A 116 8.77 7.68 0.63
C VAL A 116 8.04 9.02 0.62
N ARG A 117 8.47 9.95 -0.26
CA ARG A 117 7.85 11.28 -0.35
C ARG A 117 6.39 11.18 -0.78
N GLY A 118 6.06 10.28 -1.72
CA GLY A 118 4.69 10.06 -2.18
C GLY A 118 3.76 9.60 -1.06
N MET A 119 4.20 8.66 -0.22
CA MET A 119 3.46 8.26 0.96
C MET A 119 3.24 9.44 1.93
N TRP A 120 4.29 10.21 2.22
CA TRP A 120 4.18 11.39 3.07
C TRP A 120 3.21 12.43 2.49
N ASN A 121 3.27 12.73 1.18
CA ASN A 121 2.33 13.64 0.51
C ASN A 121 0.87 13.19 0.73
N CYS A 122 0.58 11.90 0.56
CA CYS A 122 -0.77 11.36 0.74
C CYS A 122 -1.24 11.50 2.19
N VAL A 123 -0.40 11.17 3.16
CA VAL A 123 -0.73 11.35 4.59
C VAL A 123 -0.94 12.81 4.92
N LYS A 124 -0.04 13.70 4.48
CA LYS A 124 -0.14 15.16 4.69
C LYS A 124 -1.47 15.72 4.16
N ALA A 125 -1.91 15.29 2.99
CA ALA A 125 -3.15 15.80 2.39
C ALA A 125 -4.42 15.20 3.04
N VAL A 126 -4.39 13.94 3.48
CA VAL A 126 -5.57 13.28 4.06
C VAL A 126 -5.75 13.57 5.55
N ALA A 127 -4.66 13.72 6.31
CA ALA A 127 -4.68 13.87 7.77
C ALA A 127 -5.58 15.02 8.27
N PRO A 128 -5.62 16.23 7.66
CA PRO A 128 -6.51 17.29 8.10
C PRO A 128 -7.99 16.88 8.09
N HIS A 129 -8.43 16.13 7.09
CA HIS A 129 -9.80 15.64 6.96
C HIS A 129 -10.15 14.57 8.01
N MET A 130 -9.19 13.71 8.35
CA MET A 130 -9.34 12.72 9.41
C MET A 130 -9.33 13.38 10.79
N ARG A 131 -8.44 14.36 11.02
CA ARG A 131 -8.37 15.17 12.26
C ARG A 131 -9.68 15.89 12.58
N ALA A 132 -10.29 16.51 11.57
CA ALA A 132 -11.57 17.22 11.74
C ALA A 132 -12.70 16.29 12.26
N ARG A 133 -12.57 14.98 12.03
CA ARG A 133 -13.53 13.96 12.43
C ARG A 133 -13.05 13.12 13.62
N LYS A 134 -11.86 13.38 14.13
CA LYS A 134 -11.22 12.60 15.20
C LYS A 134 -11.25 11.09 14.94
N ARG A 135 -11.11 10.71 13.67
CA ARG A 135 -11.22 9.31 13.24
C ARG A 135 -10.55 9.12 11.87
N GLY A 136 -9.72 8.08 11.77
CA GLY A 136 -9.11 7.66 10.52
C GLY A 136 -8.25 6.42 10.69
N ARG A 137 -7.93 5.79 9.56
CA ARG A 137 -6.94 4.71 9.50
C ARG A 137 -6.03 4.89 8.31
N ILE A 138 -4.74 4.73 8.53
CA ILE A 138 -3.71 4.80 7.49
C ILE A 138 -3.01 3.45 7.48
N VAL A 139 -3.04 2.76 6.34
CA VAL A 139 -2.37 1.49 6.12
C VAL A 139 -1.27 1.71 5.10
N ASN A 140 -0.02 1.60 5.55
CA ASN A 140 1.16 1.76 4.69
C ASN A 140 1.63 0.38 4.21
N VAL A 141 1.88 0.23 2.92
CA VAL A 141 2.43 -1.01 2.37
C VAL A 141 3.97 -0.94 2.42
N ALA A 142 4.54 -1.55 3.45
CA ALA A 142 5.97 -1.77 3.62
C ALA A 142 6.44 -3.00 2.82
N SER A 143 7.40 -3.76 3.33
CA SER A 143 7.82 -5.04 2.77
C SER A 143 8.65 -5.83 3.80
N ALA A 144 8.49 -7.15 3.84
CA ALA A 144 9.32 -8.07 4.61
C ALA A 144 10.79 -8.06 4.17
N ILE A 145 11.09 -7.52 2.97
CA ILE A 145 12.44 -7.36 2.43
C ILE A 145 13.36 -6.58 3.39
N VAL A 146 12.80 -5.67 4.19
CA VAL A 146 13.54 -4.86 5.18
C VAL A 146 14.15 -5.74 6.26
N ALA A 147 13.34 -6.61 6.87
CA ALA A 147 13.80 -7.53 7.90
C ALA A 147 14.73 -8.62 7.34
N LYS A 148 14.54 -8.97 6.06
CA LYS A 148 15.35 -9.97 5.38
C LYS A 148 16.72 -9.45 4.91
N GLY A 149 16.85 -8.14 4.66
CA GLY A 149 18.08 -7.56 4.11
C GLY A 149 18.43 -8.10 2.72
N THR A 150 17.41 -8.25 1.84
CA THR A 150 17.62 -8.83 0.50
C THR A 150 18.59 -7.98 -0.33
N PRO A 151 19.67 -8.57 -0.89
CA PRO A 151 20.64 -7.82 -1.69
C PRO A 151 20.08 -7.39 -3.05
N TYR A 152 20.83 -6.55 -3.76
CA TYR A 152 20.59 -6.10 -5.14
C TYR A 152 19.37 -5.21 -5.38
N LEU A 153 18.69 -4.76 -4.31
CA LEU A 153 17.57 -3.82 -4.34
C LEU A 153 17.71 -2.75 -3.25
N LEU A 154 18.93 -2.23 -3.02
CA LEU A 154 19.27 -1.36 -1.90
C LEU A 154 18.32 -0.16 -1.75
N HIS A 155 18.05 0.58 -2.84
CA HIS A 155 17.14 1.72 -2.86
C HIS A 155 15.70 1.35 -2.46
N TYR A 156 15.20 0.20 -2.91
CA TYR A 156 13.89 -0.30 -2.53
C TYR A 156 13.85 -0.71 -1.05
N VAL A 157 14.84 -1.46 -0.57
CA VAL A 157 14.97 -1.84 0.85
C VAL A 157 15.02 -0.60 1.73
N ALA A 158 15.84 0.40 1.37
CA ALA A 158 15.93 1.67 2.09
C ALA A 158 14.58 2.40 2.13
N SER A 159 13.88 2.49 0.98
CA SER A 159 12.57 3.12 0.89
C SER A 159 11.52 2.44 1.78
N LYS A 160 11.50 1.10 1.84
CA LYS A 160 10.55 0.35 2.66
C LYS A 160 10.91 0.37 4.15
N GLY A 161 12.21 0.50 4.48
CA GLY A 161 12.67 0.83 5.84
C GLY A 161 12.16 2.19 6.31
N ALA A 162 12.24 3.20 5.44
CA ALA A 162 11.67 4.52 5.71
C ALA A 162 10.15 4.46 5.95
N VAL A 163 9.40 3.66 5.18
CA VAL A 163 7.95 3.47 5.39
C VAL A 163 7.65 2.93 6.79
N ILE A 164 8.42 1.96 7.28
CA ILE A 164 8.26 1.41 8.64
C ILE A 164 8.54 2.48 9.70
N ALA A 165 9.62 3.24 9.55
CA ALA A 165 9.98 4.32 10.48
C ALA A 165 8.92 5.43 10.50
N MET A 166 8.47 5.88 9.32
CA MET A 166 7.41 6.90 9.19
C MET A 166 6.08 6.42 9.77
N THR A 167 5.73 5.14 9.63
CA THR A 167 4.54 4.56 10.26
C THR A 167 4.54 4.76 11.76
N ARG A 168 5.66 4.52 12.43
CA ARG A 168 5.81 4.69 13.88
C ARG A 168 5.74 6.16 14.31
N ALA A 169 6.41 7.06 13.59
CA ALA A 169 6.40 8.49 13.87
C ALA A 169 4.98 9.06 13.71
N LEU A 170 4.34 8.80 12.58
CA LEU A 170 2.98 9.25 12.29
C LEU A 170 1.94 8.68 13.26
N ALA A 171 2.11 7.46 13.75
CA ALA A 171 1.24 6.87 14.76
C ALA A 171 1.24 7.68 16.07
N ARG A 172 2.40 8.22 16.47
CA ARG A 172 2.50 9.10 17.65
C ARG A 172 1.93 10.49 17.39
N GLU A 173 2.19 11.06 16.21
CA GLU A 173 1.72 12.41 15.86
C GLU A 173 0.20 12.48 15.64
N LEU A 174 -0.45 11.38 15.25
CA LEU A 174 -1.86 11.33 14.89
C LEU A 174 -2.74 10.60 15.92
N GLY A 175 -2.13 10.00 16.95
CA GLY A 175 -2.83 9.21 17.96
C GLY A 175 -3.87 10.01 18.75
N ASP A 176 -3.54 11.21 19.19
CA ASP A 176 -4.46 12.11 19.92
C ASP A 176 -5.66 12.58 19.07
N ASP A 177 -5.54 12.42 17.74
CA ASP A 177 -6.61 12.70 16.80
C ASP A 177 -7.49 11.46 16.49
N GLY A 178 -7.27 10.34 17.20
CA GLY A 178 -8.02 9.11 16.97
C GLY A 178 -7.70 8.45 15.61
N ILE A 179 -6.52 8.73 15.04
CA ILE A 179 -6.08 8.20 13.75
C ILE A 179 -5.05 7.10 13.98
N ALA A 180 -5.38 5.87 13.60
CA ALA A 180 -4.43 4.75 13.64
C ALA A 180 -3.57 4.72 12.38
N VAL A 181 -2.26 4.51 12.54
CA VAL A 181 -1.30 4.37 11.44
C VAL A 181 -0.55 3.07 11.60
N ASN A 182 -0.74 2.12 10.69
CA ASN A 182 -0.08 0.83 10.71
C ASN A 182 0.51 0.48 9.34
N ALA A 183 1.39 -0.50 9.31
CA ALA A 183 1.94 -1.03 8.07
C ALA A 183 1.60 -2.52 7.89
N VAL A 184 1.43 -2.94 6.66
CA VAL A 184 1.55 -4.34 6.25
C VAL A 184 2.88 -4.51 5.52
N ALA A 185 3.58 -5.61 5.79
CA ALA A 185 4.87 -5.94 5.17
C ALA A 185 4.76 -7.28 4.43
N PRO A 186 4.30 -7.27 3.17
CA PRO A 186 4.24 -8.47 2.36
C PRO A 186 5.63 -9.03 2.07
N GLY A 187 5.74 -10.36 1.96
CA GLY A 187 6.86 -11.02 1.27
C GLY A 187 6.76 -10.83 -0.25
N LEU A 188 7.45 -11.68 -1.01
CA LEU A 188 7.25 -11.71 -2.46
C LEU A 188 5.86 -12.28 -2.77
N ILE A 189 4.98 -11.43 -3.29
CA ILE A 189 3.62 -11.79 -3.69
C ILE A 189 3.53 -11.73 -5.21
N LEU A 190 3.12 -12.84 -5.82
CA LEU A 190 3.01 -12.97 -7.26
C LEU A 190 1.71 -12.34 -7.78
N SER A 191 1.63 -11.00 -7.72
CA SER A 191 0.60 -10.23 -8.42
C SER A 191 0.85 -10.21 -9.93
N ASP A 192 -0.15 -9.80 -10.72
CA ASP A 192 -0.03 -9.72 -12.18
C ASP A 192 1.16 -8.85 -12.62
N THR A 193 1.38 -7.72 -11.94
CA THR A 193 2.49 -6.80 -12.22
C THR A 193 3.85 -7.41 -11.89
N VAL A 194 3.95 -8.22 -10.83
CA VAL A 194 5.19 -8.93 -10.46
C VAL A 194 5.45 -10.07 -11.43
N ARG A 195 4.43 -10.84 -11.80
CA ARG A 195 4.55 -11.93 -12.78
C ARG A 195 5.00 -11.43 -14.16
N ALA A 196 4.62 -10.20 -14.52
CA ALA A 196 5.02 -9.58 -15.79
C ALA A 196 6.52 -9.20 -15.84
N ASN A 197 7.27 -9.23 -14.72
CA ASN A 197 8.69 -8.91 -14.68
C ASN A 197 9.55 -10.18 -14.39
N PRO A 198 10.10 -10.85 -15.42
CA PRO A 198 10.94 -12.03 -15.24
C PRO A 198 12.21 -11.76 -14.41
N ALA A 199 12.73 -10.52 -14.40
CA ALA A 199 13.92 -10.18 -13.61
C ALA A 199 13.65 -10.27 -12.10
N VAL A 200 12.44 -9.94 -11.67
CA VAL A 200 12.03 -10.07 -10.25
C VAL A 200 11.71 -11.53 -9.93
N THR A 201 10.92 -12.20 -10.76
CA THR A 201 10.48 -13.58 -10.50
C THR A 201 11.63 -14.59 -10.60
N GLY A 202 12.52 -14.46 -11.59
CA GLY A 202 13.66 -15.36 -11.80
C GLY A 202 14.74 -15.24 -10.73
N PHE A 203 15.01 -14.03 -10.26
CA PHE A 203 16.05 -13.80 -9.24
C PHE A 203 15.62 -14.25 -7.82
N GLN A 204 14.34 -14.15 -7.49
CA GLN A 204 13.88 -14.33 -6.12
C GLN A 204 13.13 -15.63 -5.83
N SER A 205 12.56 -16.31 -6.84
CA SER A 205 11.56 -17.36 -6.58
C SER A 205 12.11 -18.57 -5.81
N ALA A 206 13.21 -19.16 -6.22
CA ALA A 206 13.74 -20.35 -5.55
C ALA A 206 14.27 -20.04 -4.14
N THR A 207 15.06 -18.97 -3.99
CA THR A 207 15.63 -18.56 -2.69
C THR A 207 14.55 -18.13 -1.70
N VAL A 208 13.54 -17.40 -2.18
CA VAL A 208 12.40 -16.97 -1.36
C VAL A 208 11.59 -18.16 -0.91
N LEU A 209 11.29 -19.11 -1.81
CA LEU A 209 10.53 -20.31 -1.48
C LEU A 209 11.25 -21.17 -0.43
N GLN A 210 12.58 -21.33 -0.55
CA GLN A 210 13.39 -22.04 0.44
C GLN A 210 13.36 -21.37 1.83
N SER A 211 13.36 -20.04 1.88
CA SER A 211 13.36 -19.29 3.16
C SER A 211 12.01 -19.32 3.89
N ARG A 212 10.89 -19.62 3.21
CA ARG A 212 9.55 -19.64 3.82
C ARG A 212 9.33 -20.89 4.68
N ALA A 213 8.55 -20.75 5.74
CA ALA A 213 7.97 -21.88 6.46
C ALA A 213 6.91 -22.56 5.58
N PHE A 214 6.01 -21.76 4.97
CA PHE A 214 5.05 -22.25 3.98
C PHE A 214 5.70 -22.35 2.61
N LYS A 215 5.94 -23.59 2.13
CA LYS A 215 6.66 -23.88 0.87
C LYS A 215 5.77 -23.69 -0.37
N ARG A 216 5.18 -22.51 -0.50
CA ARG A 216 4.37 -22.12 -1.66
C ARG A 216 4.55 -20.65 -2.00
N ASP A 217 4.13 -20.27 -3.19
CA ASP A 217 4.06 -18.89 -3.61
C ASP A 217 3.05 -18.10 -2.78
N GLY A 218 3.39 -16.84 -2.48
CA GLY A 218 2.46 -15.88 -1.92
C GLY A 218 1.60 -15.26 -3.02
N LEU A 219 0.31 -15.21 -2.81
CA LEU A 219 -0.67 -14.65 -3.72
C LEU A 219 -1.33 -13.41 -3.10
N PRO A 220 -1.93 -12.51 -3.90
CA PRO A 220 -2.62 -11.34 -3.36
C PRO A 220 -3.61 -11.65 -2.25
N GLU A 221 -4.35 -12.75 -2.36
CA GLU A 221 -5.34 -13.22 -1.38
C GLU A 221 -4.74 -13.50 0.00
N ASP A 222 -3.45 -13.85 0.07
CA ASP A 222 -2.75 -14.09 1.34
C ASP A 222 -2.56 -12.82 2.16
N VAL A 223 -2.55 -11.65 1.52
CA VAL A 223 -2.30 -10.34 2.16
C VAL A 223 -3.59 -9.56 2.42
N GLU A 224 -4.62 -9.77 1.60
CA GLU A 224 -5.89 -9.01 1.66
C GLU A 224 -6.50 -9.01 3.06
N GLY A 225 -6.48 -10.15 3.76
CA GLY A 225 -7.05 -10.28 5.10
C GLY A 225 -6.39 -9.38 6.14
N ALA A 226 -5.07 -9.24 6.08
CA ALA A 226 -4.31 -8.35 6.97
C ALA A 226 -4.64 -6.87 6.70
N VAL A 227 -4.77 -6.49 5.43
CA VAL A 227 -5.12 -5.10 5.05
C VAL A 227 -6.55 -4.77 5.45
N VAL A 228 -7.52 -5.69 5.27
CA VAL A 228 -8.90 -5.54 5.76
C VAL A 228 -8.92 -5.38 7.27
N PHE A 229 -8.18 -6.21 8.01
CA PHE A 229 -8.07 -6.10 9.48
C PHE A 229 -7.57 -4.71 9.89
N LEU A 230 -6.45 -4.23 9.31
CA LEU A 230 -5.90 -2.92 9.62
C LEU A 230 -6.81 -1.75 9.20
N ALA A 231 -7.63 -1.93 8.17
CA ALA A 231 -8.61 -0.94 7.71
C ALA A 231 -9.90 -0.95 8.55
N SER A 232 -10.18 -2.00 9.30
CA SER A 232 -11.43 -2.20 10.04
C SER A 232 -11.36 -1.76 11.50
N SER A 233 -12.51 -1.74 12.19
CA SER A 233 -12.60 -1.46 13.63
C SER A 233 -11.96 -2.55 14.50
N GLU A 234 -11.67 -3.71 13.97
CA GLU A 234 -11.01 -4.80 14.71
C GLU A 234 -9.58 -4.46 15.14
N SER A 235 -8.93 -3.52 14.43
CA SER A 235 -7.60 -2.98 14.79
C SER A 235 -7.68 -1.66 15.57
N ALA A 236 -8.80 -1.35 16.23
CA ALA A 236 -9.05 -0.03 16.82
C ALA A 236 -8.01 0.38 17.89
N PHE A 237 -7.41 -0.57 18.60
CA PHE A 237 -6.37 -0.29 19.61
C PHE A 237 -4.95 -0.61 19.12
N MET A 238 -4.76 -0.66 17.79
CA MET A 238 -3.49 -0.97 17.17
C MET A 238 -2.99 0.21 16.34
N THR A 239 -1.83 0.75 16.69
CA THR A 239 -1.16 1.82 15.94
C THR A 239 0.36 1.68 16.03
N GLY A 240 1.09 2.16 15.02
CA GLY A 240 2.55 2.09 14.93
C GLY A 240 3.10 0.69 14.64
N GLN A 241 2.25 -0.29 14.32
CA GLN A 241 2.65 -1.68 14.14
C GLN A 241 2.91 -2.02 12.67
N THR A 242 3.70 -3.06 12.46
CA THR A 242 3.96 -3.64 11.14
C THR A 242 3.58 -5.11 11.17
N LEU A 243 2.56 -5.49 10.40
CA LEU A 243 2.17 -6.89 10.22
C LEU A 243 2.93 -7.50 9.05
N VAL A 244 3.77 -8.49 9.33
CA VAL A 244 4.48 -9.25 8.31
C VAL A 244 3.58 -10.36 7.78
N VAL A 245 3.46 -10.45 6.45
CA VAL A 245 2.68 -11.49 5.73
C VAL A 245 3.57 -12.06 4.62
N ASP A 246 4.38 -13.06 4.93
CA ASP A 246 5.43 -13.55 4.02
C ASP A 246 5.59 -15.08 4.00
N GLY A 247 4.67 -15.80 4.64
CA GLY A 247 4.72 -17.26 4.74
C GLY A 247 5.80 -17.78 5.70
N GLY A 248 6.22 -16.95 6.67
CA GLY A 248 7.27 -17.31 7.62
C GLY A 248 8.67 -17.29 7.02
N SER A 249 8.97 -16.32 6.17
CA SER A 249 10.31 -16.08 5.62
C SER A 249 11.17 -15.27 6.59
N VAL A 250 10.53 -14.42 7.43
CA VAL A 250 11.16 -13.70 8.55
C VAL A 250 10.28 -13.75 9.78
N PHE A 251 10.88 -13.62 10.95
CA PHE A 251 10.22 -13.48 12.26
C PHE A 251 10.71 -12.19 12.91
N VAL A 252 9.80 -11.27 13.29
CA VAL A 252 10.08 -9.94 13.86
C VAL A 252 9.26 -9.71 15.12
#